data_c4cfdefb8f9303e70127ecbe01332086
#
_entry.id   c4cfdefb8f9303e70127ecbe01332086
#
_cell.length_a   1.000
_cell.length_b   1.000
_cell.length_c   1.000
_cell.angle_alpha   90.00
_cell.angle_beta   90.00
_cell.angle_gamma   90.00
#
_symmetry.space_group_name_H-M   'P 1'
#
loop_
_entity.id
_entity.type
_entity.pdbx_description
1 polymer ?
#
loop_
_entity_poly.entity_id
_entity_poly.type
_entity_poly.pdbx_seq_one_letter_code
_entity_poly.pdbx_strand_id
1 'polypeptide(L)'
;MDTKKEWPPISWLWREYNIAAAWYSGDPDKLKAVANAKTDRFWSSKENIKVHMPIAADISAMSASMIFADSPVFTCEDERVTERIEEIAQNTLMYNVLLQAAELASVYGGVFLKWSWDKNDKTPMLTAVPADAGMPYWAGNKLTKVELYTIVREDKNGKIWRLEETYTNDGHILSKLYCGDANDIGTEHALTEIEETRGILPDANSGTDTMLAFYVPNILPNRSHPHLRFGRSDYDGLYGLFDELDEAYSAIQRETRMTKTTVIVPAEYLQKRGNIFGDNSQYCKPDQWVYANESGAFTALDIDSGHTSSPITMINPELRAESRIAVCNDLIKQILMQAGYAPQSAGIDITGTSESGTALNMRERKSMRTSEVKKTYWWHALNNIIRAGLRLDAKVFNSHIDAEADISIEIPSNTQPDISQLAQIVEQLERAGAASIEYKVSLLHPDWTEEQKAEEVERIKAQSGAETQSDIDSMIRSIEAENPAGEE
;
A
#
# COMPACT_ATOMS: atom_id res chain seq x y z
N MET A 1 -34.19 -28.54 -5.96
CA MET A 1 -34.25 -27.17 -6.51
C MET A 1 -32.83 -26.64 -6.42
N ASP A 2 -32.15 -26.63 -7.55
CA ASP A 2 -30.82 -25.99 -7.62
C ASP A 2 -31.03 -24.49 -7.43
N THR A 3 -30.77 -24.03 -6.24
CA THR A 3 -30.76 -22.59 -5.98
C THR A 3 -29.55 -22.02 -6.70
N LYS A 4 -29.82 -21.28 -7.78
CA LYS A 4 -28.77 -20.58 -8.54
C LYS A 4 -27.97 -19.73 -7.55
N LYS A 5 -26.67 -19.94 -7.51
CA LYS A 5 -25.78 -19.16 -6.62
C LYS A 5 -25.78 -17.72 -7.11
N GLU A 6 -26.04 -16.77 -6.20
CA GLU A 6 -25.97 -15.34 -6.53
C GLU A 6 -24.52 -14.88 -6.72
N TRP A 7 -24.31 -14.06 -7.74
CA TRP A 7 -23.01 -13.44 -8.00
C TRP A 7 -23.20 -11.94 -8.29
N PRO A 8 -22.43 -11.05 -7.70
CA PRO A 8 -21.49 -11.32 -6.57
C PRO A 8 -22.23 -11.69 -5.27
N PRO A 9 -21.59 -12.41 -4.33
CA PRO A 9 -22.24 -12.88 -3.09
C PRO A 9 -22.90 -11.77 -2.26
N ILE A 10 -22.29 -10.59 -2.24
CA ILE A 10 -22.82 -9.37 -1.59
C ILE A 10 -22.66 -8.19 -2.52
N SER A 11 -23.71 -7.81 -3.21
CA SER A 11 -23.69 -6.81 -4.30
C SER A 11 -23.19 -5.43 -3.86
N TRP A 12 -23.54 -4.95 -2.66
CA TRP A 12 -23.09 -3.64 -2.17
C TRP A 12 -21.58 -3.65 -1.85
N LEU A 13 -21.05 -4.77 -1.29
CA LEU A 13 -19.63 -4.91 -0.94
C LEU A 13 -18.77 -4.96 -2.19
N TRP A 14 -19.18 -5.74 -3.20
CA TRP A 14 -18.50 -5.79 -4.50
C TRP A 14 -18.49 -4.46 -5.23
N ARG A 15 -19.56 -3.68 -5.06
CA ARG A 15 -19.58 -2.32 -5.60
C ARG A 15 -18.53 -1.43 -4.92
N GLU A 16 -18.36 -1.51 -3.61
CA GLU A 16 -17.30 -0.80 -2.88
C GLU A 16 -15.91 -1.25 -3.36
N TYR A 17 -15.70 -2.56 -3.52
CA TYR A 17 -14.45 -3.11 -4.04
C TYR A 17 -14.14 -2.61 -5.46
N ASN A 18 -15.11 -2.60 -6.35
CA ASN A 18 -14.92 -2.10 -7.72
C ASN A 18 -14.55 -0.61 -7.75
N ILE A 19 -15.14 0.20 -6.85
CA ILE A 19 -14.77 1.61 -6.72
C ILE A 19 -13.31 1.74 -6.24
N ALA A 20 -12.94 1.01 -5.20
CA ALA A 20 -11.58 1.03 -4.67
C ALA A 20 -10.55 0.56 -5.71
N ALA A 21 -10.85 -0.54 -6.42
CA ALA A 21 -10.01 -1.07 -7.49
C ALA A 21 -9.82 -0.09 -8.66
N ALA A 22 -10.88 0.67 -9.02
CA ALA A 22 -10.80 1.68 -10.08
C ALA A 22 -9.82 2.81 -9.69
N TRP A 23 -9.91 3.32 -8.46
CA TRP A 23 -9.00 4.36 -7.97
C TRP A 23 -7.57 3.86 -7.76
N TYR A 24 -7.40 2.61 -7.30
CA TYR A 24 -6.09 2.00 -7.14
C TYR A 24 -5.39 1.76 -8.49
N SER A 25 -6.10 1.22 -9.47
CA SER A 25 -5.54 0.94 -10.79
C SER A 25 -5.29 2.20 -11.63
N GLY A 26 -6.02 3.29 -11.38
CA GLY A 26 -5.98 4.49 -12.21
C GLY A 26 -6.45 4.26 -13.64
N ASP A 27 -7.12 3.14 -13.92
CA ASP A 27 -7.62 2.79 -15.24
C ASP A 27 -8.73 3.77 -15.67
N PRO A 28 -8.54 4.55 -16.76
CA PRO A 28 -9.50 5.56 -17.18
C PRO A 28 -10.89 5.01 -17.47
N ASP A 29 -11.00 3.79 -18.00
CA ASP A 29 -12.28 3.18 -18.33
C ASP A 29 -13.04 2.74 -17.07
N LYS A 30 -12.33 2.19 -16.09
CA LYS A 30 -12.89 1.84 -14.78
C LYS A 30 -13.30 3.09 -14.00
N LEU A 31 -12.44 4.12 -13.95
CA LEU A 31 -12.73 5.39 -13.29
C LEU A 31 -13.97 6.04 -13.92
N LYS A 32 -14.07 6.03 -15.24
CA LYS A 32 -15.24 6.53 -15.97
C LYS A 32 -16.51 5.75 -15.66
N ALA A 33 -16.41 4.44 -15.54
CA ALA A 33 -17.57 3.60 -15.18
C ALA A 33 -18.08 3.91 -13.76
N VAL A 34 -17.17 4.16 -12.82
CA VAL A 34 -17.48 4.55 -11.44
C VAL A 34 -18.05 5.97 -11.37
N ALA A 35 -17.48 6.92 -12.10
CA ALA A 35 -17.93 8.31 -12.15
C ALA A 35 -19.30 8.46 -12.85
N ASN A 36 -19.56 7.74 -13.92
CA ASN A 36 -20.85 7.77 -14.63
C ASN A 36 -22.04 7.36 -13.74
N ALA A 37 -21.78 6.59 -12.68
CA ALA A 37 -22.79 6.27 -11.68
C ALA A 37 -23.23 7.50 -10.84
N LYS A 38 -22.47 8.63 -10.90
CA LYS A 38 -22.71 9.88 -10.15
C LYS A 38 -22.86 11.13 -11.02
N THR A 39 -23.27 10.99 -12.28
CA THR A 39 -23.63 12.11 -13.16
C THR A 39 -22.54 13.13 -13.49
N ASP A 40 -21.31 12.74 -13.74
CA ASP A 40 -20.33 13.74 -14.13
C ASP A 40 -20.14 13.82 -15.65
N ARG A 41 -20.62 14.92 -16.25
CA ARG A 41 -20.47 15.27 -17.68
C ARG A 41 -19.01 15.45 -18.09
N PHE A 42 -18.10 15.51 -17.11
CA PHE A 42 -16.70 15.85 -17.31
C PHE A 42 -15.89 14.74 -17.97
N TRP A 43 -16.20 13.47 -17.66
CA TRP A 43 -15.54 12.31 -18.24
C TRP A 43 -16.02 11.95 -19.66
N SER A 44 -17.08 12.62 -20.14
CA SER A 44 -17.78 12.21 -21.36
C SER A 44 -17.34 12.92 -22.65
N SER A 45 -16.55 14.00 -22.58
CA SER A 45 -16.11 14.72 -23.78
C SER A 45 -14.72 14.25 -24.23
N LYS A 46 -14.59 13.89 -25.52
CA LYS A 46 -13.32 13.49 -26.15
C LYS A 46 -12.23 14.57 -26.07
N GLU A 47 -12.59 15.80 -25.74
CA GLU A 47 -11.67 16.96 -25.71
C GLU A 47 -11.07 17.22 -24.32
N ASN A 48 -11.66 16.69 -23.24
CA ASN A 48 -11.20 16.88 -21.88
C ASN A 48 -10.83 15.55 -21.23
N ILE A 49 -9.62 15.09 -21.47
CA ILE A 49 -9.06 13.97 -20.73
C ILE A 49 -8.70 14.49 -19.33
N LYS A 50 -9.36 13.95 -18.32
CA LYS A 50 -9.04 14.23 -16.91
C LYS A 50 -7.69 13.59 -16.56
N VAL A 51 -6.79 14.35 -15.97
CA VAL A 51 -5.51 13.83 -15.50
C VAL A 51 -5.76 13.13 -14.18
N HIS A 52 -5.40 11.86 -14.11
CA HIS A 52 -5.48 11.10 -12.86
C HIS A 52 -4.17 11.17 -12.09
N MET A 53 -4.26 11.46 -10.79
CA MET A 53 -3.16 11.42 -9.83
C MET A 53 -3.25 10.13 -9.02
N PRO A 54 -2.23 9.25 -9.03
CA PRO A 54 -2.31 7.92 -8.42
C PRO A 54 -2.17 7.94 -6.89
N ILE A 55 -2.68 8.95 -6.21
CA ILE A 55 -2.58 9.12 -4.76
C ILE A 55 -3.16 7.94 -3.97
N ALA A 56 -4.18 7.27 -4.53
CA ALA A 56 -4.77 6.09 -3.92
C ALA A 56 -3.75 4.94 -3.86
N ALA A 57 -3.05 4.66 -4.96
CA ALA A 57 -1.99 3.65 -5.01
C ALA A 57 -0.85 3.99 -4.04
N ASP A 58 -0.43 5.26 -4.00
CA ASP A 58 0.62 5.73 -3.08
C ASP A 58 0.25 5.51 -1.60
N ILE A 59 -1.02 5.77 -1.23
CA ILE A 59 -1.52 5.49 0.13
C ILE A 59 -1.41 4.01 0.46
N SER A 60 -1.80 3.12 -0.47
CA SER A 60 -1.77 1.68 -0.22
C SER A 60 -0.35 1.14 -0.14
N ALA A 61 0.55 1.58 -1.02
CA ALA A 61 1.97 1.22 -0.97
C ALA A 61 2.63 1.71 0.33
N MET A 62 2.33 2.95 0.76
CA MET A 62 2.80 3.49 2.04
C MET A 62 2.25 2.68 3.22
N SER A 63 0.95 2.34 3.21
CA SER A 63 0.32 1.49 4.22
C SER A 63 1.03 0.16 4.37
N ALA A 64 1.30 -0.52 3.27
CA ALA A 64 1.99 -1.80 3.24
C ALA A 64 3.43 -1.70 3.76
N SER A 65 4.17 -0.72 3.30
CA SER A 65 5.56 -0.50 3.74
C SER A 65 5.67 -0.18 5.22
N MET A 66 4.71 0.55 5.80
CA MET A 66 4.69 0.84 7.23
C MET A 66 4.42 -0.39 8.11
N ILE A 67 3.87 -1.47 7.53
CA ILE A 67 3.60 -2.71 8.27
C ILE A 67 4.73 -3.71 8.05
N PHE A 68 5.18 -3.90 6.81
CA PHE A 68 6.07 -4.97 6.39
C PHE A 68 7.29 -4.50 5.58
N ALA A 69 7.76 -3.25 5.74
CA ALA A 69 9.09 -2.87 5.20
C ALA A 69 10.19 -3.72 5.82
N ASP A 70 10.07 -3.96 7.13
CA ASP A 70 10.89 -4.92 7.83
C ASP A 70 10.11 -6.24 7.96
N SER A 71 10.80 -7.35 7.68
CA SER A 71 10.20 -8.67 7.73
C SER A 71 9.81 -9.05 9.16
N PRO A 72 8.64 -9.68 9.38
CA PRO A 72 8.31 -10.22 10.69
C PRO A 72 9.31 -11.30 11.11
N VAL A 73 9.67 -11.32 12.38
CA VAL A 73 10.58 -12.30 12.97
C VAL A 73 9.75 -13.35 13.70
N PHE A 74 10.05 -14.62 13.41
CA PHE A 74 9.41 -15.77 14.03
C PHE A 74 10.43 -16.49 14.89
N THR A 75 10.17 -16.66 16.18
CA THR A 75 11.06 -17.35 17.13
C THR A 75 10.31 -18.43 17.88
N CYS A 76 10.97 -19.55 18.13
CA CYS A 76 10.45 -20.67 18.89
C CYS A 76 11.57 -21.19 19.83
N GLU A 77 11.19 -21.80 20.96
CA GLU A 77 12.15 -22.47 21.86
C GLU A 77 12.88 -23.63 21.14
N ASP A 78 12.21 -24.34 20.23
CA ASP A 78 12.86 -25.33 19.37
C ASP A 78 13.41 -24.65 18.10
N GLU A 79 14.74 -24.54 18.06
CA GLU A 79 15.49 -23.93 16.95
C GLU A 79 15.16 -24.56 15.60
N ARG A 80 14.87 -25.87 15.54
CA ARG A 80 14.49 -26.59 14.30
C ARG A 80 13.18 -26.08 13.73
N VAL A 81 12.23 -25.64 14.59
CA VAL A 81 10.96 -25.05 14.14
C VAL A 81 11.23 -23.68 13.54
N THR A 82 12.08 -22.87 14.18
CA THR A 82 12.49 -21.55 13.68
C THR A 82 13.17 -21.67 12.31
N GLU A 83 14.15 -22.56 12.18
CA GLU A 83 14.85 -22.82 10.90
C GLU A 83 13.86 -23.28 9.80
N ARG A 84 12.89 -24.13 10.15
CA ARG A 84 11.90 -24.60 9.18
C ARG A 84 10.96 -23.50 8.73
N ILE A 85 10.52 -22.63 9.64
CA ILE A 85 9.72 -21.45 9.27
C ILE A 85 10.49 -20.56 8.29
N GLU A 86 11.78 -20.33 8.56
CA GLU A 86 12.64 -19.53 7.70
C GLU A 86 12.81 -20.17 6.31
N GLU A 87 13.00 -21.50 6.26
CA GLU A 87 13.07 -22.24 4.99
C GLU A 87 11.77 -22.10 4.19
N ILE A 88 10.60 -22.25 4.84
CA ILE A 88 9.29 -22.04 4.21
C ILE A 88 9.18 -20.58 3.73
N ALA A 89 9.58 -19.60 4.54
CA ALA A 89 9.51 -18.20 4.21
C ALA A 89 10.34 -17.85 2.97
N GLN A 90 11.54 -18.37 2.87
CA GLN A 90 12.43 -18.17 1.72
C GLN A 90 11.90 -18.86 0.46
N ASN A 91 11.50 -20.12 0.55
CA ASN A 91 11.02 -20.89 -0.59
C ASN A 91 9.71 -20.35 -1.18
N THR A 92 8.86 -19.74 -0.35
CA THR A 92 7.54 -19.21 -0.78
C THR A 92 7.55 -17.71 -1.04
N LEU A 93 8.67 -17.04 -0.87
CA LEU A 93 8.75 -15.57 -0.87
C LEU A 93 7.72 -14.95 0.09
N MET A 94 7.54 -15.54 1.27
CA MET A 94 6.47 -15.21 2.21
C MET A 94 6.47 -13.72 2.56
N TYR A 95 7.63 -13.10 2.75
CA TYR A 95 7.73 -11.68 3.09
C TYR A 95 7.19 -10.77 1.97
N ASN A 96 7.46 -11.12 0.70
CA ASN A 96 6.89 -10.41 -0.45
C ASN A 96 5.38 -10.61 -0.55
N VAL A 97 4.89 -11.81 -0.26
CA VAL A 97 3.44 -12.10 -0.23
C VAL A 97 2.75 -11.31 0.88
N LEU A 98 3.36 -11.16 2.05
CA LEU A 98 2.82 -10.37 3.16
C LEU A 98 2.76 -8.88 2.82
N LEU A 99 3.81 -8.34 2.19
CA LEU A 99 3.82 -6.95 1.72
C LEU A 99 2.71 -6.71 0.69
N GLN A 100 2.59 -7.57 -0.32
CA GLN A 100 1.50 -7.54 -1.29
C GLN A 100 0.13 -7.64 -0.63
N ALA A 101 -0.02 -8.54 0.34
CA ALA A 101 -1.26 -8.74 1.06
C ALA A 101 -1.66 -7.49 1.87
N ALA A 102 -0.70 -6.80 2.49
CA ALA A 102 -0.96 -5.57 3.22
C ALA A 102 -1.42 -4.43 2.28
N GLU A 103 -0.84 -4.33 1.09
CA GLU A 103 -1.27 -3.37 0.08
C GLU A 103 -2.70 -3.67 -0.40
N LEU A 104 -3.01 -4.92 -0.73
CA LEU A 104 -4.37 -5.34 -1.09
C LEU A 104 -5.37 -5.13 0.06
N ALA A 105 -4.96 -5.36 1.31
CA ALA A 105 -5.82 -5.08 2.47
C ALA A 105 -6.16 -3.59 2.59
N SER A 106 -5.21 -2.70 2.31
CA SER A 106 -5.43 -1.25 2.27
C SER A 106 -6.46 -0.85 1.21
N VAL A 107 -6.37 -1.45 0.01
CA VAL A 107 -7.28 -1.17 -1.12
C VAL A 107 -8.70 -1.66 -0.82
N TYR A 108 -8.84 -2.96 -0.51
CA TYR A 108 -10.15 -3.63 -0.41
C TYR A 108 -10.73 -3.66 1.00
N GLY A 109 -10.00 -3.13 1.99
CA GLY A 109 -10.41 -3.21 3.39
C GLY A 109 -10.12 -4.57 4.06
N GLY A 110 -9.54 -5.50 3.33
CA GLY A 110 -9.12 -6.81 3.82
C GLY A 110 -8.49 -7.65 2.72
N VAL A 111 -7.91 -8.77 3.11
CA VAL A 111 -7.23 -9.70 2.20
C VAL A 111 -7.40 -11.12 2.72
N PHE A 112 -7.37 -12.09 1.83
CA PHE A 112 -7.26 -13.49 2.20
C PHE A 112 -5.82 -13.96 2.05
N LEU A 113 -5.38 -14.78 2.98
CA LEU A 113 -4.15 -15.55 2.90
C LEU A 113 -4.50 -17.03 2.91
N LYS A 114 -4.02 -17.77 1.93
CA LYS A 114 -4.25 -19.20 1.83
C LYS A 114 -2.97 -20.00 1.70
N TRP A 115 -2.93 -21.15 2.36
CA TRP A 115 -1.94 -22.17 2.11
C TRP A 115 -2.43 -23.11 1.02
N SER A 116 -1.53 -23.47 0.13
CA SER A 116 -1.68 -24.53 -0.87
C SER A 116 -0.44 -25.43 -0.87
N TRP A 117 -0.56 -26.61 -1.47
CA TRP A 117 0.57 -27.55 -1.58
C TRP A 117 0.52 -28.29 -2.91
N ASP A 118 1.69 -28.61 -3.41
CA ASP A 118 1.90 -29.61 -4.45
C ASP A 118 2.80 -30.72 -3.89
N LYS A 119 2.50 -31.97 -4.21
CA LYS A 119 3.33 -33.12 -3.78
C LYS A 119 4.74 -33.11 -4.37
N ASN A 120 4.95 -32.38 -5.43
CA ASN A 120 6.26 -32.22 -6.08
C ASN A 120 7.12 -31.14 -5.37
N ASP A 121 6.51 -30.27 -4.57
CA ASP A 121 7.22 -29.25 -3.81
C ASP A 121 7.73 -29.83 -2.49
N LYS A 122 8.64 -29.09 -1.86
CA LYS A 122 9.23 -29.45 -0.56
C LYS A 122 8.60 -28.71 0.62
N THR A 123 7.83 -27.66 0.32
CA THR A 123 7.24 -26.76 1.30
C THR A 123 5.83 -26.37 0.88
N PRO A 124 4.94 -26.05 1.83
CA PRO A 124 3.65 -25.44 1.50
C PRO A 124 3.85 -24.04 0.90
N MET A 125 2.91 -23.56 0.08
CA MET A 125 2.94 -22.25 -0.58
C MET A 125 1.92 -21.31 0.03
N LEU A 126 2.35 -20.12 0.45
CA LEU A 126 1.47 -19.04 0.90
C LEU A 126 1.08 -18.15 -0.29
N THR A 127 -0.19 -17.82 -0.40
CA THR A 127 -0.70 -16.95 -1.46
C THR A 127 -1.65 -15.90 -0.88
N ALA A 128 -1.50 -14.64 -1.33
CA ALA A 128 -2.44 -13.55 -1.04
C ALA A 128 -3.54 -13.50 -2.11
N VAL A 129 -4.79 -13.41 -1.67
CA VAL A 129 -5.97 -13.30 -2.54
C VAL A 129 -6.75 -12.04 -2.15
N PRO A 130 -7.05 -11.15 -3.09
CA PRO A 130 -7.78 -9.92 -2.79
C PRO A 130 -9.19 -10.19 -2.29
N ALA A 131 -9.75 -9.28 -1.50
CA ALA A 131 -11.05 -9.50 -0.85
C ALA A 131 -12.23 -9.55 -1.82
N ASP A 132 -12.11 -9.00 -3.02
CA ASP A 132 -13.12 -9.10 -4.09
C ASP A 132 -13.20 -10.51 -4.73
N ALA A 133 -12.22 -11.34 -4.46
CA ALA A 133 -12.16 -12.73 -4.91
C ALA A 133 -12.55 -13.74 -3.82
N GLY A 134 -13.18 -13.32 -2.72
CA GLY A 134 -13.55 -14.27 -1.68
C GLY A 134 -14.66 -13.82 -0.74
N MET A 135 -15.19 -14.78 0.01
CA MET A 135 -16.24 -14.56 1.00
C MET A 135 -15.92 -15.30 2.29
N PRO A 136 -15.70 -14.58 3.41
CA PRO A 136 -15.50 -15.18 4.71
C PRO A 136 -16.84 -15.36 5.44
N TYR A 137 -16.98 -16.43 6.20
CA TYR A 137 -18.16 -16.74 7.02
C TYR A 137 -17.77 -16.90 8.49
N TRP A 138 -18.52 -16.26 9.36
CA TRP A 138 -18.26 -16.29 10.80
C TRP A 138 -19.42 -16.86 11.60
N ALA A 139 -19.09 -17.59 12.66
CA ALA A 139 -20.00 -17.89 13.77
C ALA A 139 -19.53 -17.10 15.01
N GLY A 140 -20.25 -16.03 15.33
CA GLY A 140 -19.79 -15.06 16.34
C GLY A 140 -18.47 -14.41 15.94
N ASN A 141 -17.41 -14.67 16.72
CA ASN A 141 -16.06 -14.13 16.49
C ASN A 141 -15.14 -15.10 15.72
N LYS A 142 -15.57 -16.34 15.50
CA LYS A 142 -14.75 -17.39 14.89
C LYS A 142 -15.03 -17.48 13.39
N LEU A 143 -13.99 -17.42 12.59
CA LEU A 143 -14.05 -17.72 11.15
C LEU A 143 -14.33 -19.23 11.00
N THR A 144 -15.39 -19.58 10.27
CA THR A 144 -15.84 -20.98 10.13
C THR A 144 -15.64 -21.55 8.75
N LYS A 145 -15.69 -20.69 7.73
CA LYS A 145 -15.56 -21.08 6.33
C LYS A 145 -15.07 -19.91 5.53
N VAL A 146 -14.25 -20.17 4.50
CA VAL A 146 -13.82 -19.19 3.51
C VAL A 146 -14.10 -19.76 2.13
N GLU A 147 -14.79 -19.01 1.28
CA GLU A 147 -14.96 -19.32 -0.13
C GLU A 147 -14.07 -18.36 -0.94
N LEU A 148 -13.24 -18.91 -1.82
CA LEU A 148 -12.38 -18.13 -2.72
C LEU A 148 -12.75 -18.45 -4.16
N TYR A 149 -12.75 -17.42 -5.01
CA TYR A 149 -13.11 -17.50 -6.41
C TYR A 149 -11.93 -17.06 -7.27
N THR A 150 -11.35 -18.00 -7.98
CA THR A 150 -10.22 -17.73 -8.88
C THR A 150 -10.69 -17.81 -10.32
N ILE A 151 -10.45 -16.74 -11.10
CA ILE A 151 -10.66 -16.79 -12.55
C ILE A 151 -9.55 -17.64 -13.15
N VAL A 152 -9.91 -18.80 -13.70
CA VAL A 152 -8.95 -19.74 -14.31
C VAL A 152 -8.86 -19.55 -15.82
N ARG A 153 -9.94 -19.08 -16.44
CA ARG A 153 -9.98 -18.86 -17.88
C ARG A 153 -11.04 -17.85 -18.27
N GLU A 154 -10.75 -17.03 -19.26
CA GLU A 154 -11.70 -16.18 -19.94
C GLU A 154 -11.73 -16.51 -21.42
N ASP A 155 -12.91 -16.87 -21.93
CA ASP A 155 -13.10 -17.22 -23.32
C ASP A 155 -13.32 -15.97 -24.18
N LYS A 156 -12.99 -16.06 -25.47
CA LYS A 156 -13.19 -14.97 -26.45
C LYS A 156 -14.63 -14.47 -26.56
N ASN A 157 -15.58 -15.24 -26.07
CA ASN A 157 -17.02 -14.92 -26.07
C ASN A 157 -17.45 -14.21 -24.76
N GLY A 158 -16.52 -13.76 -23.91
CA GLY A 158 -16.81 -13.12 -22.63
C GLY A 158 -17.30 -14.08 -21.55
N LYS A 159 -17.20 -15.41 -21.75
CA LYS A 159 -17.47 -16.38 -20.69
C LYS A 159 -16.27 -16.49 -19.78
N ILE A 160 -16.53 -16.50 -18.48
CA ILE A 160 -15.52 -16.54 -17.43
C ILE A 160 -15.68 -17.85 -16.66
N TRP A 161 -14.58 -18.62 -16.63
CA TRP A 161 -14.49 -19.85 -15.84
C TRP A 161 -13.91 -19.50 -14.47
N ARG A 162 -14.66 -19.81 -13.41
CA ARG A 162 -14.28 -19.53 -12.02
C ARG A 162 -14.16 -20.84 -11.25
N LEU A 163 -13.00 -21.03 -10.65
CA LEU A 163 -12.79 -22.07 -9.64
C LEU A 163 -13.22 -21.51 -8.29
N GLU A 164 -14.19 -22.15 -7.65
CA GLU A 164 -14.55 -21.91 -6.26
C GLU A 164 -13.81 -22.93 -5.38
N GLU A 165 -13.07 -22.44 -4.41
CA GLU A 165 -12.43 -23.24 -3.37
C GLU A 165 -13.06 -22.88 -2.03
N THR A 166 -13.69 -23.86 -1.38
CA THR A 166 -14.30 -23.69 -0.05
C THR A 166 -13.43 -24.35 1.00
N TYR A 167 -12.84 -23.53 1.85
CA TYR A 167 -12.00 -23.94 2.98
C TYR A 167 -12.84 -24.06 4.24
N THR A 168 -12.71 -25.20 4.93
CA THR A 168 -13.45 -25.54 6.16
C THR A 168 -12.52 -25.80 7.33
N ASN A 169 -13.04 -25.72 8.55
CA ASN A 169 -12.22 -25.84 9.79
C ASN A 169 -11.70 -27.27 10.05
N ASP A 170 -12.18 -28.24 9.32
CA ASP A 170 -11.77 -29.66 9.38
C ASP A 170 -10.66 -30.02 8.38
N GLY A 171 -10.06 -28.99 7.76
CA GLY A 171 -8.95 -29.15 6.82
C GLY A 171 -9.34 -29.65 5.43
N HIS A 172 -10.63 -29.67 5.10
CA HIS A 172 -11.12 -29.98 3.76
C HIS A 172 -11.15 -28.73 2.87
N ILE A 173 -10.83 -28.94 1.60
CA ILE A 173 -10.93 -27.95 0.53
C ILE A 173 -11.85 -28.52 -0.54
N LEU A 174 -13.05 -27.97 -0.64
CA LEU A 174 -14.03 -28.37 -1.64
C LEU A 174 -13.90 -27.49 -2.86
N SER A 175 -13.65 -28.07 -4.03
CA SER A 175 -13.43 -27.36 -5.29
C SER A 175 -14.60 -27.57 -6.25
N LYS A 176 -15.11 -26.48 -6.82
CA LYS A 176 -16.18 -26.46 -7.83
C LYS A 176 -15.80 -25.53 -8.96
N LEU A 177 -16.19 -25.88 -10.17
CA LEU A 177 -15.96 -25.09 -11.36
C LEU A 177 -17.27 -24.49 -11.86
N TYR A 178 -17.29 -23.17 -12.11
CA TYR A 178 -18.43 -22.46 -12.68
C TYR A 178 -18.06 -21.79 -13.99
N CYS A 179 -19.01 -21.77 -14.93
CA CYS A 179 -18.88 -21.02 -16.18
C CYS A 179 -20.04 -20.04 -16.33
N GLY A 180 -19.75 -18.77 -16.33
CA GLY A 180 -20.75 -17.69 -16.39
C GLY A 180 -20.23 -16.47 -17.14
N ASP A 181 -20.72 -15.28 -16.74
CA ASP A 181 -20.28 -14.00 -17.25
C ASP A 181 -19.79 -13.08 -16.11
N ALA A 182 -19.58 -11.80 -16.40
CA ALA A 182 -19.10 -10.84 -15.39
C ALA A 182 -20.07 -10.66 -14.20
N ASN A 183 -21.39 -10.76 -14.46
CA ASN A 183 -22.45 -10.49 -13.49
C ASN A 183 -23.20 -11.76 -13.02
N ASP A 184 -22.85 -12.92 -13.54
CA ASP A 184 -23.47 -14.20 -13.20
C ASP A 184 -22.37 -15.26 -13.06
N ILE A 185 -22.38 -15.97 -11.93
CA ILE A 185 -21.45 -17.09 -11.74
C ILE A 185 -21.68 -18.21 -12.76
N GLY A 186 -22.91 -18.35 -13.25
CA GLY A 186 -23.33 -19.32 -14.25
C GLY A 186 -23.66 -20.70 -13.69
N THR A 187 -23.34 -21.74 -14.45
CA THR A 187 -23.63 -23.14 -14.13
C THR A 187 -22.39 -23.87 -13.63
N GLU A 188 -22.61 -24.85 -12.76
CA GLU A 188 -21.54 -25.75 -12.28
C GLU A 188 -21.13 -26.72 -13.39
N HIS A 189 -19.85 -26.92 -13.56
CA HIS A 189 -19.22 -27.80 -14.55
C HIS A 189 -18.26 -28.78 -13.88
N ALA A 190 -17.92 -29.87 -14.56
CA ALA A 190 -16.93 -30.81 -14.04
C ALA A 190 -15.51 -30.20 -14.07
N LEU A 191 -14.72 -30.42 -13.02
CA LEU A 191 -13.33 -29.96 -12.93
C LEU A 191 -12.43 -30.47 -14.07
N THR A 192 -12.83 -31.59 -14.68
CA THR A 192 -12.12 -32.25 -15.80
C THR A 192 -12.40 -31.63 -17.16
N GLU A 193 -13.34 -30.66 -17.25
CA GLU A 193 -13.80 -30.09 -18.52
C GLU A 193 -12.77 -29.15 -19.14
N ILE A 194 -12.02 -28.43 -18.32
CA ILE A 194 -10.91 -27.56 -18.76
C ILE A 194 -9.58 -28.10 -18.28
N GLU A 195 -8.52 -27.84 -19.03
CA GLU A 195 -7.19 -28.37 -18.76
C GLU A 195 -6.61 -27.82 -17.45
N GLU A 196 -6.87 -26.56 -17.17
CA GLU A 196 -6.37 -25.83 -16.02
C GLU A 196 -6.84 -26.40 -14.67
N THR A 197 -8.00 -27.06 -14.63
CA THR A 197 -8.58 -27.61 -13.39
C THR A 197 -8.58 -29.14 -13.35
N ARG A 198 -8.13 -29.81 -14.42
CA ARG A 198 -8.19 -31.28 -14.53
C ARG A 198 -7.46 -32.02 -13.40
N GLY A 199 -6.40 -31.41 -12.85
CA GLY A 199 -5.60 -31.99 -11.76
C GLY A 199 -6.15 -31.72 -10.36
N ILE A 200 -7.20 -30.88 -10.24
CA ILE A 200 -7.76 -30.48 -8.96
C ILE A 200 -8.76 -31.54 -8.46
N LEU A 201 -8.63 -31.93 -7.20
CA LEU A 201 -9.55 -32.83 -6.56
C LEU A 201 -10.82 -32.08 -6.13
N PRO A 202 -12.03 -32.66 -6.34
CA PRO A 202 -13.29 -32.05 -5.86
C PRO A 202 -13.34 -31.85 -4.34
N ASP A 203 -12.68 -32.75 -3.60
CA ASP A 203 -12.51 -32.72 -2.15
C ASP A 203 -11.05 -33.09 -1.84
N ALA A 204 -10.26 -32.10 -1.46
CA ALA A 204 -8.88 -32.30 -1.03
C ALA A 204 -8.82 -32.21 0.50
N ASN A 205 -8.36 -33.26 1.14
CA ASN A 205 -8.16 -33.30 2.58
C ASN A 205 -6.67 -33.06 2.89
N SER A 206 -6.37 -32.01 3.64
CA SER A 206 -5.02 -31.69 4.08
C SER A 206 -4.50 -32.65 5.17
N GLY A 207 -5.39 -33.41 5.80
CA GLY A 207 -5.08 -34.23 6.98
C GLY A 207 -4.84 -33.43 8.26
N THR A 208 -5.11 -32.13 8.23
CA THR A 208 -5.05 -31.25 9.40
C THR A 208 -6.46 -30.84 9.81
N ASP A 209 -6.71 -30.75 11.13
CA ASP A 209 -7.99 -30.24 11.64
C ASP A 209 -7.93 -28.69 11.74
N THR A 210 -7.44 -28.04 10.67
CA THR A 210 -7.20 -26.59 10.66
C THR A 210 -7.56 -26.02 9.30
N MET A 211 -8.25 -24.89 9.30
CA MET A 211 -8.53 -24.14 8.08
C MET A 211 -7.24 -23.58 7.49
N LEU A 212 -7.09 -23.67 6.17
CA LEU A 212 -5.90 -23.23 5.44
C LEU A 212 -6.09 -21.88 4.72
N ALA A 213 -7.23 -21.22 4.89
CA ALA A 213 -7.48 -19.89 4.36
C ALA A 213 -8.00 -18.96 5.47
N PHE A 214 -7.47 -17.75 5.53
CA PHE A 214 -7.75 -16.79 6.58
C PHE A 214 -8.08 -15.43 5.96
N TYR A 215 -9.05 -14.72 6.55
CA TYR A 215 -9.35 -13.35 6.22
C TYR A 215 -8.68 -12.41 7.22
N VAL A 216 -7.93 -11.44 6.71
CA VAL A 216 -7.27 -10.40 7.47
C VAL A 216 -7.95 -9.06 7.18
N PRO A 217 -8.67 -8.46 8.13
CA PRO A 217 -9.25 -7.14 7.93
C PRO A 217 -8.17 -6.06 8.00
N ASN A 218 -8.29 -5.01 7.17
CA ASN A 218 -7.38 -3.86 7.24
C ASN A 218 -7.60 -3.07 8.55
N ILE A 219 -8.80 -2.52 8.73
CA ILE A 219 -9.23 -1.82 9.95
C ILE A 219 -10.70 -2.11 10.22
N LEU A 220 -11.05 -2.38 11.47
CA LEU A 220 -12.43 -2.49 11.94
C LEU A 220 -12.81 -1.28 12.81
N PRO A 221 -14.11 -0.90 12.88
CA PRO A 221 -15.22 -1.42 12.08
C PRO A 221 -15.29 -0.81 10.68
N ASN A 222 -16.00 -1.46 9.77
CA ASN A 222 -16.43 -0.83 8.54
C ASN A 222 -17.49 0.24 8.86
N ARG A 223 -17.29 1.49 8.43
CA ARG A 223 -18.17 2.61 8.79
C ARG A 223 -19.56 2.50 8.17
N SER A 224 -19.64 1.98 6.95
CA SER A 224 -20.91 1.78 6.23
C SER A 224 -21.74 0.64 6.82
N HIS A 225 -21.05 -0.40 7.34
CA HIS A 225 -21.67 -1.62 7.87
C HIS A 225 -21.00 -2.10 9.18
N PRO A 226 -21.17 -1.35 10.29
CA PRO A 226 -20.41 -1.58 11.51
C PRO A 226 -20.73 -2.89 12.23
N HIS A 227 -21.82 -3.54 11.86
CA HIS A 227 -22.20 -4.85 12.42
C HIS A 227 -21.53 -6.03 11.72
N LEU A 228 -20.94 -5.79 10.55
CA LEU A 228 -20.25 -6.82 9.78
C LEU A 228 -18.76 -6.80 10.08
N ARG A 229 -18.11 -7.94 9.88
CA ARG A 229 -16.68 -8.12 10.17
C ARG A 229 -15.77 -7.87 8.97
N PHE A 230 -16.31 -7.27 7.92
CA PHE A 230 -15.51 -6.77 6.82
C PHE A 230 -14.74 -5.54 7.26
N GLY A 231 -13.46 -5.52 6.99
CA GLY A 231 -12.67 -4.33 7.23
C GLY A 231 -13.05 -3.20 6.29
N ARG A 232 -12.54 -2.02 6.54
CA ARG A 232 -12.70 -0.85 5.66
C ARG A 232 -11.41 -0.56 4.90
N SER A 233 -11.58 -0.10 3.67
CA SER A 233 -10.48 0.44 2.85
C SER A 233 -9.89 1.71 3.50
N ASP A 234 -8.61 1.98 3.24
CA ASP A 234 -8.00 3.27 3.56
C ASP A 234 -8.60 4.42 2.72
N TYR A 235 -9.31 4.09 1.65
CA TYR A 235 -10.00 5.05 0.78
C TYR A 235 -11.40 5.43 1.27
N ASP A 236 -11.88 4.81 2.36
CA ASP A 236 -13.22 5.03 2.88
C ASP A 236 -13.46 6.51 3.20
N GLY A 237 -14.40 7.12 2.46
CA GLY A 237 -14.73 8.54 2.56
C GLY A 237 -13.82 9.50 1.76
N LEU A 238 -12.82 8.99 1.01
CA LEU A 238 -11.85 9.82 0.29
C LEU A 238 -12.15 10.01 -1.21
N TYR A 239 -13.05 9.21 -1.78
CA TYR A 239 -13.30 9.23 -3.23
C TYR A 239 -13.66 10.62 -3.79
N GLY A 240 -14.37 11.44 -3.00
CA GLY A 240 -14.67 12.82 -3.39
C GLY A 240 -13.43 13.71 -3.45
N LEU A 241 -12.51 13.53 -2.51
CA LEU A 241 -11.24 14.28 -2.51
C LEU A 241 -10.28 13.83 -3.61
N PHE A 242 -10.28 12.54 -3.96
CA PHE A 242 -9.53 12.05 -5.12
C PHE A 242 -10.05 12.69 -6.41
N ASP A 243 -11.37 12.77 -6.56
CA ASP A 243 -12.00 13.40 -7.72
C ASP A 243 -11.69 14.90 -7.82
N GLU A 244 -11.75 15.63 -6.71
CA GLU A 244 -11.38 17.06 -6.62
C GLU A 244 -9.89 17.27 -6.94
N LEU A 245 -9.00 16.38 -6.51
CA LEU A 245 -7.58 16.45 -6.81
C LEU A 245 -7.32 16.27 -8.32
N ASP A 246 -7.94 15.28 -8.93
CA ASP A 246 -7.87 15.05 -10.36
C ASP A 246 -8.41 16.25 -11.17
N GLU A 247 -9.49 16.87 -10.70
CA GLU A 247 -10.05 18.08 -11.30
C GLU A 247 -9.07 19.26 -11.18
N ALA A 248 -8.46 19.46 -10.03
CA ALA A 248 -7.50 20.53 -9.79
C ALA A 248 -6.26 20.40 -10.72
N TYR A 249 -5.70 19.19 -10.85
CA TYR A 249 -4.60 18.94 -11.79
C TYR A 249 -5.02 19.10 -13.26
N SER A 250 -6.21 18.65 -13.62
CA SER A 250 -6.76 18.82 -14.96
C SER A 250 -6.97 20.30 -15.31
N ALA A 251 -7.36 21.11 -14.31
CA ALA A 251 -7.50 22.55 -14.45
C ALA A 251 -6.16 23.24 -14.71
N ILE A 252 -5.06 22.83 -14.04
CA ILE A 252 -3.71 23.31 -14.30
C ILE A 252 -3.31 23.01 -15.75
N GLN A 253 -3.53 21.78 -16.20
CA GLN A 253 -3.20 21.36 -17.57
C GLN A 253 -3.99 22.17 -18.61
N ARG A 254 -5.29 22.40 -18.36
CA ARG A 254 -6.13 23.24 -19.23
C ARG A 254 -5.61 24.68 -19.29
N GLU A 255 -5.32 25.27 -18.14
CA GLU A 255 -4.82 26.64 -18.08
C GLU A 255 -3.48 26.76 -18.82
N THR A 256 -2.57 25.80 -18.65
CA THR A 256 -1.29 25.76 -19.39
C THR A 256 -1.49 25.69 -20.91
N ARG A 257 -2.53 25.02 -21.38
CA ARG A 257 -2.90 24.99 -22.81
C ARG A 257 -3.52 26.31 -23.29
N MET A 258 -4.31 26.96 -22.43
CA MET A 258 -5.04 28.20 -22.75
C MET A 258 -4.18 29.44 -22.60
N THR A 259 -3.13 29.42 -21.80
CA THR A 259 -2.18 30.55 -21.60
C THR A 259 -1.16 30.72 -22.74
N LYS A 260 -1.32 29.98 -23.85
CA LYS A 260 -0.59 30.31 -25.08
C LYS A 260 -0.97 31.72 -25.51
N THR A 261 0.05 32.51 -25.83
CA THR A 261 -0.13 33.85 -26.37
C THR A 261 -1.16 33.82 -27.52
N THR A 262 -2.28 34.47 -27.33
CA THR A 262 -3.29 34.58 -28.40
C THR A 262 -3.16 35.94 -29.05
N VAL A 263 -2.92 35.93 -30.34
CA VAL A 263 -2.86 37.15 -31.15
C VAL A 263 -4.20 37.29 -31.85
N ILE A 264 -4.94 38.36 -31.51
CA ILE A 264 -6.19 38.71 -32.20
C ILE A 264 -5.81 39.58 -33.40
N VAL A 265 -6.16 39.08 -34.58
CA VAL A 265 -5.85 39.75 -35.85
C VAL A 265 -7.15 39.99 -36.60
N PRO A 266 -7.41 41.17 -37.15
CA PRO A 266 -8.54 41.41 -38.05
C PRO A 266 -8.52 40.42 -39.21
N ALA A 267 -9.72 39.94 -39.60
CA ALA A 267 -9.83 38.93 -40.64
C ALA A 267 -9.21 39.37 -42.01
N GLU A 268 -9.18 40.68 -42.21
CA GLU A 268 -8.56 41.30 -43.41
C GLU A 268 -7.07 41.07 -43.54
N TYR A 269 -6.34 40.84 -42.42
CA TYR A 269 -4.91 40.54 -42.40
C TYR A 269 -4.63 39.03 -42.59
N LEU A 270 -5.64 38.18 -42.58
CA LEU A 270 -5.51 36.76 -42.76
C LEU A 270 -5.73 36.41 -44.22
N GLN A 271 -4.74 35.87 -44.88
CA GLN A 271 -4.89 35.38 -46.23
C GLN A 271 -5.76 34.13 -46.23
N LYS A 272 -6.83 34.12 -47.05
CA LYS A 272 -7.51 32.87 -47.40
C LYS A 272 -6.49 31.97 -48.05
N ARG A 273 -6.27 30.81 -47.52
CA ARG A 273 -5.46 29.78 -48.15
C ARG A 273 -6.16 29.33 -49.42
N GLY A 274 -5.90 30.05 -50.52
CA GLY A 274 -6.29 29.58 -51.85
C GLY A 274 -5.64 28.28 -52.14
N ASN A 275 -6.32 27.39 -52.89
CA ASN A 275 -5.84 26.09 -53.34
C ASN A 275 -4.41 26.15 -53.86
N ILE A 276 -3.42 25.85 -53.01
CA ILE A 276 -2.02 25.71 -53.41
C ILE A 276 -1.79 24.33 -54.08
N PHE A 277 -2.69 23.40 -53.89
CA PHE A 277 -2.72 22.10 -54.54
C PHE A 277 -4.11 21.92 -55.17
N GLY A 278 -4.11 21.86 -56.48
CA GLY A 278 -5.28 21.75 -57.37
C GLY A 278 -6.50 21.00 -56.80
N ASP A 279 -7.60 21.16 -57.46
CA ASP A 279 -9.02 20.88 -57.16
C ASP A 279 -9.41 19.51 -56.54
N ASN A 280 -8.50 18.73 -55.98
CA ASN A 280 -8.72 17.35 -55.53
C ASN A 280 -8.23 17.04 -54.10
N SER A 281 -8.01 17.99 -53.21
CA SER A 281 -7.66 17.66 -51.84
C SER A 281 -8.92 17.56 -50.95
N GLN A 282 -9.32 16.33 -50.70
CA GLN A 282 -10.43 15.90 -49.85
C GLN A 282 -10.25 16.27 -48.35
N TYR A 283 -9.23 17.07 -48.02
CA TYR A 283 -8.81 17.30 -46.62
C TYR A 283 -8.91 18.74 -46.09
N CYS A 284 -9.36 19.70 -46.88
CA CYS A 284 -9.55 21.07 -46.42
C CYS A 284 -10.99 21.54 -46.63
N LYS A 285 -11.74 21.80 -45.55
CA LYS A 285 -13.00 22.49 -45.64
C LYS A 285 -12.80 23.91 -46.20
N PRO A 286 -13.60 24.38 -47.18
CA PRO A 286 -13.32 25.62 -47.91
C PRO A 286 -13.38 26.92 -47.14
N ASP A 287 -13.81 26.89 -45.86
CA ASP A 287 -14.02 28.07 -45.01
C ASP A 287 -13.10 28.20 -43.82
N GLN A 288 -11.96 27.45 -43.81
CA GLN A 288 -11.05 27.52 -42.69
C GLN A 288 -9.93 28.56 -42.96
N TRP A 289 -9.98 29.68 -42.21
CA TRP A 289 -8.92 30.66 -42.18
C TRP A 289 -7.72 30.10 -41.45
N VAL A 290 -6.60 29.96 -42.09
CA VAL A 290 -5.38 29.41 -41.48
C VAL A 290 -4.24 30.41 -41.65
N TYR A 291 -3.61 30.76 -40.57
CA TYR A 291 -2.29 31.42 -40.60
C TYR A 291 -1.19 30.35 -40.71
N ALA A 292 -0.13 30.61 -41.45
CA ALA A 292 0.86 29.65 -41.90
C ALA A 292 1.80 29.08 -40.80
N ASN A 293 1.45 29.20 -39.53
CA ASN A 293 2.22 28.62 -38.40
C ASN A 293 1.38 27.64 -37.60
N GLU A 294 1.94 26.46 -37.32
CA GLU A 294 1.33 25.29 -36.65
C GLU A 294 0.81 25.51 -35.21
N SER A 295 0.88 26.70 -34.67
CA SER A 295 0.37 27.01 -33.34
C SER A 295 -0.99 27.68 -33.45
N GLY A 296 -2.05 27.01 -32.99
CA GLY A 296 -3.43 27.51 -32.93
C GLY A 296 -3.63 28.78 -32.08
N ALA A 297 -2.75 29.76 -32.22
CA ALA A 297 -2.65 30.98 -31.40
C ALA A 297 -3.36 32.19 -32.03
N PHE A 298 -4.02 32.03 -33.19
CA PHE A 298 -4.65 33.16 -33.88
C PHE A 298 -6.16 32.97 -33.94
N THR A 299 -6.89 33.96 -33.45
CA THR A 299 -8.35 34.04 -33.59
C THR A 299 -8.72 35.14 -34.57
N ALA A 300 -9.37 34.81 -35.67
CA ALA A 300 -9.92 35.80 -36.61
C ALA A 300 -11.15 36.44 -36.01
N LEU A 301 -11.20 37.77 -35.92
CA LEU A 301 -12.38 38.52 -35.60
C LEU A 301 -12.89 39.23 -36.84
N ASP A 302 -14.14 38.99 -37.20
CA ASP A 302 -14.84 39.72 -38.27
C ASP A 302 -15.28 41.06 -37.70
N ILE A 303 -14.51 42.11 -37.97
CA ILE A 303 -14.81 43.47 -37.52
C ILE A 303 -15.25 44.26 -38.76
N ASP A 304 -16.44 44.80 -38.73
CA ASP A 304 -17.01 45.58 -39.83
C ASP A 304 -16.08 46.77 -40.17
N SER A 305 -15.72 46.89 -41.46
CA SER A 305 -14.65 47.73 -42.03
C SER A 305 -14.88 49.24 -41.94
N GLY A 306 -15.74 49.70 -41.00
CA GLY A 306 -16.05 51.11 -40.79
C GLY A 306 -15.02 51.93 -39.99
N HIS A 307 -14.03 51.34 -39.36
CA HIS A 307 -13.04 52.01 -38.53
C HIS A 307 -11.62 51.74 -39.00
N THR A 308 -10.96 52.80 -39.41
CA THR A 308 -9.54 52.89 -39.80
C THR A 308 -8.68 52.47 -38.59
N SER A 309 -7.93 51.35 -38.74
CA SER A 309 -6.94 50.76 -37.82
C SER A 309 -7.51 50.03 -36.61
N SER A 310 -7.92 48.72 -36.80
CA SER A 310 -8.00 47.82 -35.67
C SER A 310 -6.60 47.30 -35.33
N PRO A 311 -6.06 47.61 -34.13
CA PRO A 311 -4.73 47.17 -33.75
C PRO A 311 -4.71 45.65 -33.53
N ILE A 312 -3.59 45.04 -33.91
CA ILE A 312 -3.29 43.66 -33.52
C ILE A 312 -3.19 43.62 -31.99
N THR A 313 -4.05 42.85 -31.35
CA THR A 313 -4.04 42.75 -29.90
C THR A 313 -3.42 41.44 -29.48
N MET A 314 -2.35 41.49 -28.71
CA MET A 314 -1.72 40.35 -28.07
C MET A 314 -2.29 40.21 -26.67
N ILE A 315 -2.92 39.04 -26.40
CA ILE A 315 -3.36 38.66 -25.07
C ILE A 315 -2.37 37.65 -24.51
N ASN A 316 -1.63 38.05 -23.49
CA ASN A 316 -0.74 37.18 -22.72
C ASN A 316 -1.38 36.95 -21.36
N PRO A 317 -2.16 35.87 -21.19
CA PRO A 317 -2.75 35.56 -19.88
C PRO A 317 -1.62 35.18 -18.92
N GLU A 318 -1.68 35.64 -17.69
CA GLU A 318 -0.78 35.22 -16.64
C GLU A 318 -1.15 33.81 -16.15
N LEU A 319 -0.17 32.91 -16.10
CA LEU A 319 -0.34 31.57 -15.56
C LEU A 319 -0.41 31.65 -14.03
N ARG A 320 -1.51 31.24 -13.43
CA ARG A 320 -1.69 31.20 -11.95
C ARG A 320 -1.21 29.87 -11.36
N ALA A 321 -0.07 29.34 -11.84
CA ALA A 321 0.41 28.02 -11.49
C ALA A 321 0.65 27.87 -9.98
N GLU A 322 1.27 28.83 -9.32
CA GLU A 322 1.61 28.75 -7.90
C GLU A 322 0.37 28.58 -7.00
N SER A 323 -0.66 29.39 -7.20
CA SER A 323 -1.89 29.31 -6.40
C SER A 323 -2.64 27.97 -6.62
N ARG A 324 -2.61 27.43 -7.84
CA ARG A 324 -3.23 26.13 -8.14
C ARG A 324 -2.44 24.96 -7.58
N ILE A 325 -1.12 24.99 -7.66
CA ILE A 325 -0.25 23.99 -7.03
C ILE A 325 -0.45 24.01 -5.50
N ALA A 326 -0.62 25.19 -4.89
CA ALA A 326 -0.92 25.30 -3.47
C ALA A 326 -2.24 24.59 -3.10
N VAL A 327 -3.29 24.73 -3.93
CA VAL A 327 -4.56 24.01 -3.74
C VAL A 327 -4.37 22.49 -3.87
N CYS A 328 -3.64 22.03 -4.89
CA CYS A 328 -3.35 20.61 -5.05
C CYS A 328 -2.59 20.04 -3.84
N ASN A 329 -1.58 20.76 -3.36
CA ASN A 329 -0.82 20.35 -2.18
C ASN A 329 -1.68 20.31 -0.92
N ASP A 330 -2.63 21.24 -0.76
CA ASP A 330 -3.57 21.22 0.36
C ASP A 330 -4.51 20.02 0.28
N LEU A 331 -5.05 19.71 -0.92
CA LEU A 331 -5.88 18.53 -1.13
C LEU A 331 -5.11 17.23 -0.81
N ILE A 332 -3.87 17.10 -1.26
CA ILE A 332 -3.04 15.92 -0.95
C ILE A 332 -2.84 15.79 0.57
N LYS A 333 -2.54 16.90 1.27
CA LYS A 333 -2.43 16.89 2.73
C LYS A 333 -3.71 16.45 3.41
N GLN A 334 -4.86 16.96 2.98
CA GLN A 334 -6.16 16.56 3.52
C GLN A 334 -6.47 15.08 3.27
N ILE A 335 -6.18 14.58 2.08
CA ILE A 335 -6.34 13.17 1.71
C ILE A 335 -5.52 12.29 2.65
N LEU A 336 -4.22 12.55 2.78
CA LEU A 336 -3.32 11.78 3.65
C LEU A 336 -3.77 11.84 5.11
N MET A 337 -4.11 13.03 5.60
CA MET A 337 -4.60 13.18 6.98
C MET A 337 -5.89 12.41 7.24
N GLN A 338 -6.83 12.37 6.31
CA GLN A 338 -8.07 11.62 6.47
C GLN A 338 -7.86 10.12 6.31
N ALA A 339 -6.94 9.68 5.46
CA ALA A 339 -6.49 8.29 5.35
C ALA A 339 -5.81 7.78 6.63
N GLY A 340 -5.38 8.68 7.52
CA GLY A 340 -4.72 8.32 8.78
C GLY A 340 -3.20 8.46 8.74
N TYR A 341 -2.66 9.09 7.69
CA TYR A 341 -1.22 9.26 7.50
C TYR A 341 -0.80 10.72 7.65
N ALA A 342 0.43 10.92 8.07
CA ALA A 342 1.05 12.24 8.12
C ALA A 342 1.61 12.60 6.73
N PRO A 343 1.43 13.83 6.25
CA PRO A 343 1.97 14.25 4.95
C PRO A 343 3.48 14.07 4.81
N GLN A 344 4.23 14.17 5.90
CA GLN A 344 5.68 13.96 5.95
C GLN A 344 6.07 12.54 5.59
N SER A 345 5.27 11.54 6.01
CA SER A 345 5.50 10.13 5.65
C SER A 345 5.39 9.88 4.13
N ALA A 346 4.74 10.78 3.40
CA ALA A 346 4.67 10.78 1.94
C ALA A 346 5.72 11.70 1.28
N GLY A 347 6.71 12.18 2.03
CA GLY A 347 7.76 13.07 1.52
C GLY A 347 7.31 14.50 1.25
N ILE A 348 6.15 14.93 1.76
CA ILE A 348 5.66 16.30 1.58
C ILE A 348 6.19 17.17 2.71
N ASP A 349 7.15 18.03 2.39
CA ASP A 349 7.67 19.01 3.34
C ASP A 349 6.68 20.19 3.50
N ILE A 350 6.26 20.43 4.74
CA ILE A 350 5.28 21.48 5.06
C ILE A 350 5.95 22.82 5.39
N THR A 351 7.22 22.83 5.75
CA THR A 351 7.83 24.03 6.36
C THR A 351 9.13 24.50 5.77
N GLY A 352 9.82 23.73 4.93
CA GLY A 352 11.09 24.13 4.31
C GLY A 352 12.21 24.50 5.31
N THR A 353 12.04 24.22 6.60
CA THR A 353 13.03 24.45 7.66
C THR A 353 13.61 23.12 8.13
N SER A 354 14.93 23.08 8.35
CA SER A 354 15.59 21.94 8.97
C SER A 354 15.09 21.80 10.41
N GLU A 355 14.22 20.82 10.65
CA GLU A 355 13.69 20.54 11.98
C GLU A 355 14.51 19.48 12.72
N SER A 356 14.40 19.48 14.03
CA SER A 356 15.03 18.44 14.85
C SER A 356 14.31 17.11 14.64
N GLY A 357 15.03 15.96 14.70
CA GLY A 357 14.45 14.63 14.58
C GLY A 357 13.25 14.40 15.53
N THR A 358 13.24 15.00 16.70
CA THR A 358 12.11 14.96 17.64
C THR A 358 10.83 15.62 17.09
N ALA A 359 10.97 16.77 16.40
CA ALA A 359 9.83 17.45 15.80
C ALA A 359 9.26 16.63 14.62
N LEU A 360 10.13 16.01 13.82
CA LEU A 360 9.74 15.11 12.73
C LEU A 360 8.97 13.91 13.27
N ASN A 361 9.49 13.23 14.31
CA ASN A 361 8.84 12.09 14.95
C ASN A 361 7.46 12.46 15.55
N MET A 362 7.32 13.66 16.11
CA MET A 362 6.01 14.12 16.60
C MET A 362 4.98 14.29 15.49
N ARG A 363 5.41 14.68 14.30
CA ARG A 363 4.53 14.83 13.12
C ARG A 363 4.15 13.48 12.52
N GLU A 364 5.06 12.51 12.52
CA GLU A 364 4.82 11.17 12.00
C GLU A 364 3.98 10.27 12.92
N ARG A 365 3.75 10.68 14.17
CA ARG A 365 2.97 9.90 15.16
C ARG A 365 1.63 9.39 14.65
N LYS A 366 0.99 10.13 13.76
CA LYS A 366 -0.30 9.70 13.20
C LYS A 366 -0.16 8.47 12.32
N SER A 367 0.82 8.46 11.41
CA SER A 367 1.14 7.32 10.55
C SER A 367 1.54 6.11 11.39
N MET A 368 2.43 6.31 12.37
CA MET A 368 2.88 5.26 13.28
C MET A 368 1.71 4.64 14.05
N ARG A 369 0.81 5.47 14.59
CA ARG A 369 -0.37 4.96 15.30
C ARG A 369 -1.30 4.18 14.39
N THR A 370 -1.49 4.60 13.16
CA THR A 370 -2.28 3.87 12.16
C THR A 370 -1.65 2.52 11.85
N SER A 371 -0.32 2.49 11.64
CA SER A 371 0.44 1.27 11.44
C SER A 371 0.34 0.31 12.62
N GLU A 372 0.54 0.77 13.84
CA GLU A 372 0.45 -0.06 15.05
C GLU A 372 -0.95 -0.68 15.23
N VAL A 373 -2.01 0.07 14.94
CA VAL A 373 -3.37 -0.49 14.94
C VAL A 373 -3.51 -1.61 13.92
N LYS A 374 -2.98 -1.44 12.71
CA LYS A 374 -3.01 -2.46 11.67
C LYS A 374 -2.16 -3.68 12.04
N LYS A 375 -0.98 -3.48 12.60
CA LYS A 375 -0.10 -4.56 13.09
C LYS A 375 -0.82 -5.47 14.10
N THR A 376 -1.73 -4.95 14.90
CA THR A 376 -2.53 -5.77 15.84
C THR A 376 -3.37 -6.81 15.11
N TYR A 377 -4.01 -6.46 13.99
CA TYR A 377 -4.77 -7.42 13.17
C TYR A 377 -3.85 -8.43 12.49
N TRP A 378 -2.71 -7.96 11.96
CA TRP A 378 -1.73 -8.79 11.30
C TRP A 378 -1.07 -9.79 12.25
N TRP A 379 -0.70 -9.36 13.47
CA TRP A 379 -0.12 -10.24 14.47
C TRP A 379 -1.03 -11.42 14.78
N HIS A 380 -2.31 -11.15 15.01
CA HIS A 380 -3.29 -12.21 15.28
C HIS A 380 -3.49 -13.16 14.09
N ALA A 381 -3.53 -12.60 12.88
CA ALA A 381 -3.67 -13.38 11.65
C ALA A 381 -2.44 -14.25 11.40
N LEU A 382 -1.23 -13.69 11.52
CA LEU A 382 0.02 -14.40 11.30
C LEU A 382 0.18 -15.58 12.26
N ASN A 383 -0.21 -15.43 13.52
CA ASN A 383 -0.18 -16.53 14.49
C ASN A 383 -0.99 -17.73 13.99
N ASN A 384 -2.22 -17.49 13.52
CA ASN A 384 -3.07 -18.56 12.99
C ASN A 384 -2.52 -19.14 11.68
N ILE A 385 -2.02 -18.28 10.79
CA ILE A 385 -1.51 -18.67 9.47
C ILE A 385 -0.25 -19.51 9.61
N ILE A 386 0.72 -19.10 10.41
CA ILE A 386 1.97 -19.85 10.58
C ILE A 386 1.70 -21.20 11.24
N ARG A 387 0.88 -21.26 12.28
CA ARG A 387 0.48 -22.53 12.90
C ARG A 387 -0.20 -23.48 11.90
N ALA A 388 -1.08 -22.96 11.05
CA ALA A 388 -1.74 -23.76 10.01
C ALA A 388 -0.72 -24.27 8.97
N GLY A 389 0.25 -23.43 8.58
CA GLY A 389 1.34 -23.81 7.67
C GLY A 389 2.22 -24.92 8.24
N LEU A 390 2.62 -24.83 9.51
CA LEU A 390 3.42 -25.87 10.17
C LEU A 390 2.66 -27.20 10.32
N ARG A 391 1.38 -27.16 10.65
CA ARG A 391 0.54 -28.38 10.69
C ARG A 391 0.43 -29.02 9.32
N LEU A 392 0.26 -28.21 8.26
CA LEU A 392 0.25 -28.68 6.89
C LEU A 392 1.61 -29.29 6.51
N ASP A 393 2.70 -28.62 6.85
CA ASP A 393 4.06 -29.07 6.59
C ASP A 393 4.36 -30.40 7.29
N ALA A 394 4.03 -30.54 8.54
CA ALA A 394 4.21 -31.77 9.30
C ALA A 394 3.42 -32.95 8.73
N LYS A 395 2.20 -32.70 8.20
CA LYS A 395 1.30 -33.75 7.68
C LYS A 395 1.61 -34.15 6.25
N VAL A 396 1.85 -33.16 5.37
CA VAL A 396 2.01 -33.42 3.93
C VAL A 396 3.47 -33.72 3.58
N PHE A 397 4.41 -32.98 4.19
CA PHE A 397 5.84 -33.08 3.88
C PHE A 397 6.65 -33.89 4.91
N ASN A 398 6.02 -34.37 6.01
CA ASN A 398 6.64 -35.16 7.07
C ASN A 398 7.89 -34.51 7.65
N SER A 399 7.85 -33.23 7.92
CA SER A 399 9.02 -32.43 8.34
C SER A 399 9.57 -32.77 9.75
N HIS A 400 8.92 -33.68 10.49
CA HIS A 400 9.31 -34.12 11.84
C HIS A 400 9.53 -32.98 12.86
N ILE A 401 8.82 -31.87 12.69
CA ILE A 401 8.81 -30.73 13.61
C ILE A 401 7.61 -30.80 14.55
N ASP A 402 7.70 -30.13 15.69
CA ASP A 402 6.56 -29.92 16.56
C ASP A 402 5.66 -28.80 16.01
N ALA A 403 4.57 -29.19 15.33
CA ALA A 403 3.60 -28.27 14.76
C ALA A 403 2.77 -27.50 15.81
N GLU A 404 2.79 -27.92 17.06
CA GLU A 404 2.06 -27.28 18.17
C GLU A 404 2.96 -26.39 19.03
N ALA A 405 4.24 -26.26 18.67
CA ALA A 405 5.21 -25.42 19.37
C ALA A 405 4.69 -23.97 19.51
N ASP A 406 5.02 -23.33 20.62
CA ASP A 406 4.63 -21.92 20.81
C ASP A 406 5.57 -20.99 20.07
N ILE A 407 5.02 -20.21 19.14
CA ILE A 407 5.76 -19.31 18.24
C ILE A 407 5.55 -17.90 18.73
N SER A 408 6.64 -17.21 19.01
CA SER A 408 6.65 -15.76 19.23
C SER A 408 6.78 -15.06 17.88
N ILE A 409 5.90 -14.09 17.63
CA ILE A 409 5.90 -13.30 16.39
C ILE A 409 6.16 -11.85 16.76
N GLU A 410 7.20 -11.29 16.20
CA GLU A 410 7.52 -9.88 16.30
C GLU A 410 7.39 -9.24 14.93
N ILE A 411 6.55 -8.21 14.82
CA ILE A 411 6.48 -7.33 13.63
C ILE A 411 7.25 -6.07 14.00
N PRO A 412 8.46 -5.86 13.44
CA PRO A 412 9.31 -4.74 13.81
C PRO A 412 8.58 -3.40 13.67
N SER A 413 8.90 -2.48 14.55
CA SER A 413 8.41 -1.11 14.45
C SER A 413 9.47 -0.27 13.75
N ASN A 414 9.11 0.41 12.66
CA ASN A 414 10.01 1.29 11.90
C ASN A 414 10.48 2.52 12.70
N THR A 415 10.16 2.59 13.97
CA THR A 415 10.62 3.59 14.92
C THR A 415 11.90 3.15 15.61
N GLN A 416 12.98 2.97 14.88
CA GLN A 416 14.27 3.03 15.56
C GLN A 416 14.51 4.49 15.96
N PRO A 417 14.63 4.79 17.26
CA PRO A 417 15.02 6.14 17.67
C PRO A 417 16.37 6.42 17.05
N ASP A 418 16.54 7.61 16.48
CA ASP A 418 17.80 8.07 15.91
C ASP A 418 18.93 7.84 16.93
N ILE A 419 20.08 7.37 16.48
CA ILE A 419 21.26 7.10 17.33
C ILE A 419 21.57 8.29 18.25
N SER A 420 21.34 9.53 17.76
CA SER A 420 21.46 10.75 18.55
C SER A 420 20.45 10.85 19.71
N GLN A 421 19.23 10.35 19.51
CA GLN A 421 18.19 10.32 20.56
C GLN A 421 18.47 9.20 21.56
N LEU A 422 18.91 8.03 21.10
CA LEU A 422 19.36 6.94 21.98
C LEU A 422 20.54 7.38 22.84
N ALA A 423 21.51 8.08 22.27
CA ALA A 423 22.65 8.63 23.00
C ALA A 423 22.19 9.64 24.08
N GLN A 424 21.24 10.51 23.77
CA GLN A 424 20.67 11.45 24.77
C GLN A 424 19.91 10.74 25.89
N ILE A 425 19.14 9.70 25.56
CA ILE A 425 18.43 8.88 26.54
C ILE A 425 19.42 8.18 27.46
N VAL A 426 20.47 7.59 26.89
CA VAL A 426 21.51 6.92 27.65
C VAL A 426 22.26 7.90 28.56
N GLU A 427 22.60 9.11 28.06
CA GLU A 427 23.20 10.17 28.88
C GLU A 427 22.28 10.59 30.05
N GLN A 428 21.00 10.73 29.82
CA GLN A 428 20.04 11.04 30.89
C GLN A 428 19.90 9.92 31.91
N LEU A 429 19.86 8.65 31.45
CA LEU A 429 19.81 7.47 32.32
C LEU A 429 21.09 7.36 33.16
N GLU A 430 22.25 7.70 32.58
CA GLU A 430 23.53 7.71 33.30
C GLU A 430 23.58 8.80 34.36
N ARG A 431 23.19 10.03 34.01
CA ARG A 431 23.10 11.13 34.98
C ARG A 431 22.13 10.84 36.13
N ALA A 432 21.04 10.14 35.85
CA ALA A 432 20.04 9.75 36.84
C ALA A 432 20.47 8.51 37.68
N GLY A 433 21.53 7.82 37.30
CA GLY A 433 21.94 6.55 37.91
C GLY A 433 20.87 5.45 37.84
N ALA A 434 19.97 5.52 36.84
CA ALA A 434 18.75 4.74 36.80
C ALA A 434 18.84 3.44 35.99
N ALA A 435 19.97 3.18 35.31
CA ALA A 435 20.10 2.01 34.44
C ALA A 435 21.51 1.38 34.54
N SER A 436 21.57 0.04 34.48
CA SER A 436 22.82 -0.71 34.43
C SER A 436 23.52 -0.51 33.08
N ILE A 437 24.86 -0.77 33.06
CA ILE A 437 25.67 -0.71 31.83
C ILE A 437 25.11 -1.69 30.78
N GLU A 438 24.68 -2.86 31.22
CA GLU A 438 24.09 -3.91 30.36
C GLU A 438 22.80 -3.41 29.68
N TYR A 439 21.94 -2.74 30.42
CA TYR A 439 20.70 -2.15 29.86
C TYR A 439 21.03 -1.04 28.85
N LYS A 440 22.03 -0.19 29.12
CA LYS A 440 22.44 0.90 28.23
C LYS A 440 23.00 0.36 26.90
N VAL A 441 23.85 -0.68 26.96
CA VAL A 441 24.41 -1.35 25.79
C VAL A 441 23.30 -2.03 24.98
N SER A 442 22.38 -2.71 25.63
CA SER A 442 21.24 -3.33 24.98
C SER A 442 20.31 -2.30 24.30
N LEU A 443 20.16 -1.12 24.86
CA LEU A 443 19.36 -0.03 24.30
C LEU A 443 20.03 0.62 23.07
N LEU A 444 21.37 0.75 23.09
CA LEU A 444 22.13 1.35 21.99
C LEU A 444 22.28 0.39 20.80
N HIS A 445 22.36 -0.91 21.06
CA HIS A 445 22.63 -1.94 20.08
C HIS A 445 21.61 -3.08 20.17
N PRO A 446 20.34 -2.82 19.78
CA PRO A 446 19.31 -3.86 19.82
C PRO A 446 19.61 -5.05 18.90
N ASP A 447 20.34 -4.80 17.80
CA ASP A 447 20.63 -5.81 16.77
C ASP A 447 21.84 -6.70 17.09
N TRP A 448 22.54 -6.46 18.22
CA TRP A 448 23.69 -7.26 18.61
C TRP A 448 23.28 -8.55 19.32
N THR A 449 24.08 -9.61 19.11
CA THR A 449 23.92 -10.85 19.87
C THR A 449 24.24 -10.63 21.35
N GLU A 450 23.70 -11.48 22.22
CA GLU A 450 23.99 -11.41 23.67
C GLU A 450 25.49 -11.53 23.99
N GLU A 451 26.23 -12.28 23.17
CA GLU A 451 27.70 -12.40 23.30
C GLU A 451 28.41 -11.09 22.98
N GLN A 452 28.00 -10.40 21.91
CA GLN A 452 28.54 -9.10 21.51
C GLN A 452 28.22 -8.02 22.55
N LYS A 453 27.00 -8.04 23.10
CA LYS A 453 26.60 -7.13 24.19
C LYS A 453 27.41 -7.35 25.45
N ALA A 454 27.65 -8.62 25.82
CA ALA A 454 28.46 -8.97 26.98
C ALA A 454 29.93 -8.52 26.81
N GLU A 455 30.50 -8.71 25.62
CA GLU A 455 31.88 -8.27 25.31
C GLU A 455 32.03 -6.75 25.44
N GLU A 456 31.05 -5.98 24.95
CA GLU A 456 31.07 -4.52 25.03
C GLU A 456 30.89 -4.03 26.48
N VAL A 457 30.03 -4.69 27.25
CA VAL A 457 29.87 -4.40 28.69
C VAL A 457 31.20 -4.63 29.44
N GLU A 458 31.96 -5.68 29.13
CA GLU A 458 33.28 -5.92 29.71
C GLU A 458 34.29 -4.84 29.30
N ARG A 459 34.30 -4.42 28.04
CA ARG A 459 35.14 -3.32 27.55
C ARG A 459 34.85 -2.00 28.27
N ILE A 460 33.57 -1.64 28.43
CA ILE A 460 33.18 -0.42 29.15
C ILE A 460 33.59 -0.49 30.61
N LYS A 461 33.36 -1.63 31.28
CA LYS A 461 33.80 -1.85 32.69
C LYS A 461 35.31 -1.75 32.83
N ALA A 462 36.08 -2.29 31.89
CA ALA A 462 37.56 -2.20 31.91
C ALA A 462 38.05 -0.76 31.71
N GLN A 463 37.44 0.02 30.84
CA GLN A 463 37.77 1.43 30.60
C GLN A 463 37.46 2.29 31.83
N SER A 464 36.27 2.16 32.41
CA SER A 464 35.89 2.93 33.60
C SER A 464 36.74 2.56 34.83
N GLY A 465 37.14 1.30 34.95
CA GLY A 465 38.10 0.86 35.98
C GLY A 465 39.52 1.43 35.80
N ALA A 466 39.97 1.55 34.56
CA ALA A 466 41.27 2.17 34.25
C ALA A 466 41.31 3.67 34.49
N GLU A 467 40.22 4.40 34.17
CA GLU A 467 40.11 5.84 34.45
C GLU A 467 40.08 6.11 35.95
N THR A 468 39.29 5.33 36.72
CA THR A 468 39.23 5.46 38.19
C THR A 468 40.59 5.21 38.83
N GLN A 469 41.38 4.22 38.34
CA GLN A 469 42.71 3.94 38.82
C GLN A 469 43.69 5.06 38.48
N SER A 470 43.59 5.64 37.27
CA SER A 470 44.42 6.78 36.85
C SER A 470 44.10 8.04 37.67
N ASP A 471 42.85 8.28 38.02
CA ASP A 471 42.45 9.42 38.85
C ASP A 471 42.93 9.25 40.31
N ILE A 472 42.87 8.05 40.86
CA ILE A 472 43.41 7.72 42.18
C ILE A 472 44.93 7.90 42.20
N ASP A 473 45.63 7.40 41.18
CA ASP A 473 47.08 7.56 41.06
C ASP A 473 47.51 9.02 40.91
N SER A 474 46.74 9.83 40.18
CA SER A 474 46.97 11.27 40.05
C SER A 474 46.73 12.01 41.38
N MET A 475 45.69 11.61 42.11
CA MET A 475 45.36 12.19 43.42
C MET A 475 46.41 11.81 44.48
N ILE A 476 46.91 10.57 44.46
CA ILE A 476 48.02 10.13 45.33
C ILE A 476 49.28 10.93 45.02
N ARG A 477 49.63 11.14 43.75
CA ARG A 477 50.80 11.97 43.36
C ARG A 477 50.65 13.42 43.77
N SER A 478 49.42 13.99 43.72
CA SER A 478 49.18 15.36 44.19
C SER A 478 49.32 15.50 45.71
N ILE A 479 48.86 14.49 46.48
CA ILE A 479 48.99 14.44 47.93
C ILE A 479 50.49 14.24 48.34
N GLU A 480 51.21 13.40 47.62
CA GLU A 480 52.65 13.20 47.83
C GLU A 480 53.48 14.47 47.49
N ALA A 481 53.03 15.26 46.48
CA ALA A 481 53.68 16.52 46.13
C ALA A 481 53.41 17.68 47.12
N GLU A 482 52.23 17.64 47.81
CA GLU A 482 51.89 18.66 48.85
C GLU A 482 52.52 18.35 50.23
N ASN A 483 53.01 17.14 50.44
CA ASN A 483 53.66 16.74 51.71
C ASN A 483 55.09 16.21 51.44
N PRO A 484 56.08 17.10 51.10
CA PRO A 484 57.44 16.66 51.08
C PRO A 484 57.86 16.32 52.53
N ALA A 485 58.19 15.02 52.74
CA ALA A 485 58.64 14.50 54.03
C ALA A 485 59.66 15.41 54.62
N GLY A 486 59.34 15.97 55.79
CA GLY A 486 60.39 16.62 56.62
C GLY A 486 61.46 15.64 56.98
N GLU A 487 62.66 15.94 56.53
CA GLU A 487 63.87 15.44 57.14
C GLU A 487 63.94 16.11 58.52
N GLU A 488 63.91 15.34 59.51
CA GLU A 488 64.87 15.08 60.65
C GLU A 488 64.16 14.35 61.78
#